data_3d0073d3ad35e1ff513f11ee17e47b34
#
_entry.id   3d0073d3ad35e1ff513f11ee17e47b34
#
_cell.length_a   1.000
_cell.length_b   1.000
_cell.length_c   1.000
_cell.angle_alpha   90.00
_cell.angle_beta   90.00
_cell.angle_gamma   90.00
#
_symmetry.space_group_name_H-M   'P 1'
#
loop_
_entity.id
_entity.type
_entity.pdbx_description
1 polymer ?
#
loop_
_entity_poly.entity_id
_entity_poly.type
_entity_poly.pdbx_seq_one_letter_code
_entity_poly.pdbx_strand_id
1 'polypeptide(L)'
;MTAAAILAAAVCSCAPPHGAARAPAVASAAAGPAPEAGERHFARIRQLTFGGENAEAYFSRDGKRLIFQSTREGRRCDQQYVMNVDGSGVHRVSTGSGKTTCGYFFDGDRRIFFASTHAADTACPPKPDPSRGYVWGLDPYDIYVANPDGSGLRRLTNFGVYTAEGTLSPDGHTIVFTSLKDGDLDIYTMRIDGSNLKRLTFQPGYDGGPFFSPDGTKIVYRAWHPADTALTSYRELLRQRLVRPNRMEIWVMNTDGSDQHQITNLGGANFAPYFTPDGRKIIFSSNYKNPRSRDFELYLVNPDGSGLEQVTHHAEFDGFPMFSPDGTKLVWASGRSSREGELNLFLADWQP
;
A
#
# COMPACT_ATOMS: atom_id res chain seq x y z
N MET A 1 -54.07 66.92 -24.94
CA MET A 1 -54.29 65.48 -24.79
C MET A 1 -53.12 64.97 -24.01
N THR A 2 -53.32 64.74 -22.75
CA THR A 2 -52.35 64.51 -21.70
C THR A 2 -52.14 63.00 -21.61
N ALA A 3 -50.87 62.55 -21.71
CA ALA A 3 -50.44 61.17 -21.41
C ALA A 3 -49.89 61.13 -20.03
N ALA A 4 -50.49 60.33 -19.17
CA ALA A 4 -50.04 60.07 -17.78
C ALA A 4 -48.93 58.97 -17.79
N ALA A 5 -47.79 59.26 -17.15
CA ALA A 5 -46.73 58.31 -16.89
C ALA A 5 -47.01 57.61 -15.55
N ILE A 6 -47.07 56.27 -15.59
CA ILE A 6 -47.17 55.41 -14.40
C ILE A 6 -45.73 55.02 -13.95
N LEU A 7 -45.33 55.47 -12.76
CA LEU A 7 -44.11 55.08 -12.10
C LEU A 7 -44.31 53.70 -11.41
N ALA A 8 -43.62 52.66 -11.86
CA ALA A 8 -43.56 51.37 -11.18
C ALA A 8 -42.39 51.37 -10.20
N ALA A 9 -42.71 51.32 -8.91
CA ALA A 9 -41.70 51.13 -7.82
C ALA A 9 -41.23 49.66 -7.80
N ALA A 10 -39.97 49.43 -8.08
CA ALA A 10 -39.31 48.11 -7.88
C ALA A 10 -39.01 47.92 -6.40
N VAL A 11 -39.69 46.97 -5.78
CA VAL A 11 -39.38 46.49 -4.41
C VAL A 11 -38.23 45.52 -4.54
N CYS A 12 -37.05 45.91 -4.05
CA CYS A 12 -35.87 45.07 -3.94
C CYS A 12 -36.07 44.14 -2.75
N SER A 13 -36.37 42.85 -2.99
CA SER A 13 -36.45 41.82 -1.97
C SER A 13 -35.04 41.28 -1.73
N CYS A 14 -34.42 41.62 -0.58
CA CYS A 14 -33.18 40.99 -0.11
C CYS A 14 -33.50 39.60 0.38
N ALA A 15 -33.15 38.56 -0.38
CA ALA A 15 -33.09 37.21 0.11
C ALA A 15 -31.88 37.04 1.04
N PRO A 16 -32.00 36.31 2.17
CA PRO A 16 -30.86 36.05 3.04
C PRO A 16 -29.82 35.15 2.34
N PRO A 17 -28.53 35.26 2.65
CA PRO A 17 -27.50 34.45 2.06
C PRO A 17 -27.73 32.98 2.43
N HIS A 18 -27.71 32.11 1.39
CA HIS A 18 -27.75 30.65 1.57
C HIS A 18 -26.63 30.23 2.52
N GLY A 19 -27.03 29.57 3.62
CA GLY A 19 -26.12 29.04 4.61
C GLY A 19 -25.06 28.16 3.94
N ALA A 20 -23.80 28.46 4.22
CA ALA A 20 -22.67 27.62 3.83
C ALA A 20 -22.95 26.19 4.28
N ALA A 21 -22.97 25.26 3.34
CA ALA A 21 -23.07 23.84 3.65
C ALA A 21 -21.94 23.49 4.63
N ARG A 22 -22.32 23.11 5.83
CA ARG A 22 -21.38 22.65 6.86
C ARG A 22 -20.67 21.43 6.32
N ALA A 23 -19.35 21.51 6.13
CA ALA A 23 -18.54 20.37 5.80
C ALA A 23 -18.89 19.21 6.75
N PRO A 24 -19.02 17.96 6.25
CA PRO A 24 -19.31 16.84 7.12
C PRO A 24 -18.24 16.78 8.22
N ALA A 25 -18.69 16.70 9.47
CA ALA A 25 -17.81 16.56 10.62
C ALA A 25 -16.90 15.35 10.36
N VAL A 26 -15.59 15.56 10.39
CA VAL A 26 -14.59 14.50 10.31
C VAL A 26 -14.87 13.59 11.52
N ALA A 27 -15.32 12.36 11.24
CA ALA A 27 -15.51 11.37 12.30
C ALA A 27 -14.12 11.14 12.94
N SER A 28 -13.97 11.50 14.19
CA SER A 28 -12.87 11.04 15.04
C SER A 28 -12.84 9.51 14.97
N ALA A 29 -11.64 8.92 14.93
CA ALA A 29 -11.48 7.47 14.91
C ALA A 29 -12.41 6.83 15.97
N ALA A 30 -13.41 6.11 15.52
CA ALA A 30 -14.32 5.40 16.40
C ALA A 30 -13.53 4.33 17.16
N ALA A 31 -13.94 4.02 18.40
CA ALA A 31 -13.44 2.81 19.06
C ALA A 31 -13.71 1.63 18.13
N GLY A 32 -12.64 0.94 17.71
CA GLY A 32 -12.74 -0.25 16.87
C GLY A 32 -13.26 -1.45 17.66
N PRO A 33 -13.38 -2.62 16.99
CA PRO A 33 -13.75 -3.85 17.66
C PRO A 33 -12.72 -4.23 18.72
N ALA A 34 -13.16 -4.98 19.74
CA ALA A 34 -12.23 -5.63 20.66
C ALA A 34 -11.35 -6.63 19.90
N PRO A 35 -10.10 -6.87 20.34
CA PRO A 35 -9.30 -7.96 19.79
C PRO A 35 -10.03 -9.31 19.93
N GLU A 36 -9.89 -10.16 18.93
CA GLU A 36 -10.46 -11.50 18.96
C GLU A 36 -9.67 -12.45 19.87
N ALA A 37 -10.27 -13.58 20.19
CA ALA A 37 -9.60 -14.60 20.99
C ALA A 37 -8.33 -15.10 20.24
N GLY A 38 -7.17 -14.95 20.86
CA GLY A 38 -5.87 -15.28 20.26
C GLY A 38 -5.06 -14.06 19.75
N GLU A 39 -5.68 -12.92 19.53
CA GLU A 39 -5.00 -11.68 19.11
C GLU A 39 -4.26 -11.00 20.28
N ARG A 40 -3.34 -11.74 20.91
CA ARG A 40 -2.65 -11.33 22.14
C ARG A 40 -1.73 -10.11 21.99
N HIS A 41 -1.36 -9.78 20.76
CA HIS A 41 -0.52 -8.63 20.46
C HIS A 41 -1.28 -7.30 20.40
N PHE A 42 -2.61 -7.31 20.46
CA PHE A 42 -3.44 -6.13 20.37
C PHE A 42 -4.05 -5.74 21.71
N ALA A 43 -3.64 -4.59 22.26
CA ALA A 43 -4.28 -4.06 23.47
C ALA A 43 -5.58 -3.33 23.15
N ARG A 44 -5.62 -2.57 22.07
CA ARG A 44 -6.76 -1.78 21.61
C ARG A 44 -6.71 -1.66 20.09
N ILE A 45 -7.84 -1.88 19.44
CA ILE A 45 -8.00 -1.69 18.01
C ILE A 45 -8.84 -0.44 17.75
N ARG A 46 -8.48 0.34 16.72
CA ARG A 46 -9.24 1.49 16.21
C ARG A 46 -9.39 1.35 14.71
N GLN A 47 -10.58 1.62 14.18
CA GLN A 47 -10.81 1.73 12.75
C GLN A 47 -10.51 3.16 12.30
N LEU A 48 -9.67 3.32 11.26
CA LEU A 48 -9.23 4.61 10.74
C LEU A 48 -9.97 5.06 9.49
N THR A 49 -10.47 4.11 8.69
CA THR A 49 -11.19 4.39 7.44
C THR A 49 -12.53 3.67 7.41
N PHE A 50 -13.47 4.21 6.62
CA PHE A 50 -14.83 3.71 6.53
C PHE A 50 -15.29 3.75 5.07
N GLY A 51 -15.62 2.58 4.50
CA GLY A 51 -16.10 2.41 3.14
C GLY A 51 -15.00 2.45 2.07
N GLY A 52 -15.24 1.80 0.93
CA GLY A 52 -14.31 1.63 -0.17
C GLY A 52 -13.21 0.62 0.12
N GLU A 53 -12.22 0.57 -0.76
CA GLU A 53 -11.00 -0.22 -0.59
C GLU A 53 -9.89 0.72 -0.08
N ASN A 54 -9.34 0.44 1.11
CA ASN A 54 -8.24 1.20 1.72
C ASN A 54 -7.15 0.22 2.13
N ALA A 55 -5.92 0.41 1.67
CA ALA A 55 -4.83 -0.53 1.91
C ALA A 55 -3.45 0.17 1.94
N GLU A 56 -2.43 -0.59 2.28
CA GLU A 56 -1.03 -0.18 2.21
C GLU A 56 -0.75 1.15 2.90
N ALA A 57 -1.07 1.21 4.20
CA ALA A 57 -0.83 2.38 5.02
C ALA A 57 0.57 2.34 5.63
N TYR A 58 1.37 3.38 5.39
CA TYR A 58 2.74 3.51 5.85
C TYR A 58 2.90 4.75 6.73
N PHE A 59 3.56 4.59 7.89
CA PHE A 59 3.79 5.69 8.81
C PHE A 59 4.78 6.72 8.28
N SER A 60 4.56 7.99 8.65
CA SER A 60 5.61 9.00 8.64
C SER A 60 6.69 8.66 9.68
N ARG A 61 7.90 9.17 9.52
CA ARG A 61 9.02 8.92 10.42
C ARG A 61 8.76 9.39 11.86
N ASP A 62 7.98 10.47 12.00
CA ASP A 62 7.56 10.99 13.30
C ASP A 62 6.37 10.22 13.92
N GLY A 63 5.82 9.21 13.23
CA GLY A 63 4.69 8.39 13.67
C GLY A 63 3.33 9.11 13.74
N LYS A 64 3.23 10.36 13.24
CA LYS A 64 2.02 11.17 13.39
C LYS A 64 1.07 11.11 12.21
N ARG A 65 1.55 10.65 11.04
CA ARG A 65 0.77 10.57 9.80
C ARG A 65 0.88 9.19 9.18
N LEU A 66 -0.11 8.89 8.33
CA LEU A 66 -0.13 7.73 7.46
C LEU A 66 -0.30 8.19 6.02
N ILE A 67 0.41 7.56 5.08
CA ILE A 67 0.13 7.62 3.65
C ILE A 67 -0.46 6.26 3.25
N PHE A 68 -1.54 6.28 2.45
CA PHE A 68 -2.25 5.05 2.08
C PHE A 68 -2.95 5.19 0.73
N GLN A 69 -3.26 4.06 0.12
CA GLN A 69 -4.07 4.03 -1.10
C GLN A 69 -5.54 3.80 -0.80
N SER A 70 -6.42 4.41 -1.61
CA SER A 70 -7.87 4.31 -1.39
C SER A 70 -8.67 4.58 -2.67
N THR A 71 -9.83 3.89 -2.80
CA THR A 71 -10.86 4.14 -3.82
C THR A 71 -11.95 5.11 -3.35
N ARG A 72 -11.75 5.87 -2.26
CA ARG A 72 -12.72 6.84 -1.74
C ARG A 72 -13.11 7.91 -2.73
N GLU A 73 -14.13 8.72 -2.42
CA GLU A 73 -14.66 9.78 -3.27
C GLU A 73 -15.27 9.26 -4.58
N GLY A 74 -15.81 8.02 -4.58
CA GLY A 74 -16.42 7.39 -5.76
C GLY A 74 -15.42 7.03 -6.86
N ARG A 75 -14.15 6.94 -6.58
CA ARG A 75 -13.11 6.61 -7.55
C ARG A 75 -13.09 5.12 -7.88
N ARG A 76 -12.82 4.84 -9.14
CA ARG A 76 -12.72 3.46 -9.65
C ARG A 76 -11.36 2.83 -9.45
N CYS A 77 -10.32 3.66 -9.20
CA CYS A 77 -8.94 3.28 -8.97
C CYS A 77 -8.41 3.89 -7.70
N ASP A 78 -7.44 3.20 -7.11
CA ASP A 78 -6.68 3.69 -5.97
C ASP A 78 -5.99 5.01 -6.29
N GLN A 79 -6.07 5.92 -5.34
CA GLN A 79 -5.30 7.15 -5.26
C GLN A 79 -4.55 7.20 -3.94
N GLN A 80 -3.47 7.99 -3.87
CA GLN A 80 -2.73 8.17 -2.63
C GLN A 80 -3.33 9.29 -1.81
N TYR A 81 -3.49 9.01 -0.51
CA TYR A 81 -3.99 9.93 0.50
C TYR A 81 -3.03 9.99 1.69
N VAL A 82 -3.04 11.12 2.38
CA VAL A 82 -2.38 11.28 3.68
C VAL A 82 -3.46 11.58 4.72
N MET A 83 -3.27 11.07 5.93
CA MET A 83 -4.09 11.36 7.10
C MET A 83 -3.23 11.43 8.38
N ASN A 84 -3.75 12.02 9.44
CA ASN A 84 -3.19 11.89 10.77
C ASN A 84 -3.39 10.46 11.31
N VAL A 85 -2.53 10.01 12.21
CA VAL A 85 -2.59 8.66 12.81
C VAL A 85 -3.88 8.41 13.61
N ASP A 86 -4.64 9.44 13.93
CA ASP A 86 -5.97 9.35 14.53
C ASP A 86 -7.11 9.22 13.52
N GLY A 87 -6.80 9.15 12.21
CA GLY A 87 -7.77 9.07 11.11
C GLY A 87 -8.28 10.42 10.62
N SER A 88 -7.90 11.54 11.26
CA SER A 88 -8.33 12.89 10.87
C SER A 88 -7.48 13.47 9.74
N GLY A 89 -7.89 14.58 9.15
CA GLY A 89 -7.10 15.35 8.19
C GLY A 89 -6.84 14.66 6.86
N VAL A 90 -7.71 13.72 6.44
CA VAL A 90 -7.56 12.97 5.20
C VAL A 90 -7.60 13.90 3.99
N HIS A 91 -6.58 13.80 3.14
CA HIS A 91 -6.53 14.53 1.87
C HIS A 91 -5.75 13.75 0.82
N ARG A 92 -6.13 13.92 -0.46
CA ARG A 92 -5.46 13.27 -1.59
C ARG A 92 -4.17 13.99 -1.92
N VAL A 93 -3.11 13.21 -2.22
CA VAL A 93 -1.78 13.71 -2.59
C VAL A 93 -1.36 13.30 -4.01
N SER A 94 -2.09 12.37 -4.64
CA SER A 94 -1.89 12.01 -6.05
C SER A 94 -2.75 12.86 -6.99
N THR A 95 -2.49 12.77 -8.30
CA THR A 95 -3.15 13.60 -9.33
C THR A 95 -4.65 13.41 -9.44
N GLY A 96 -5.16 12.24 -9.04
CA GLY A 96 -6.54 11.83 -9.29
C GLY A 96 -6.76 11.16 -10.64
N SER A 97 -5.72 11.05 -11.47
CA SER A 97 -5.71 10.38 -12.77
C SER A 97 -4.92 9.09 -12.71
N GLY A 98 -5.28 8.11 -13.54
CA GLY A 98 -4.68 6.78 -13.54
C GLY A 98 -4.94 6.04 -12.24
N LYS A 99 -4.06 5.10 -11.92
CA LYS A 99 -4.05 4.30 -10.70
C LYS A 99 -2.74 4.55 -9.94
N THR A 100 -2.79 4.54 -8.60
CA THR A 100 -1.60 4.72 -7.76
C THR A 100 -1.45 3.57 -6.76
N THR A 101 -0.24 3.34 -6.28
CA THR A 101 0.05 2.34 -5.24
C THR A 101 1.31 2.71 -4.45
N CYS A 102 1.49 2.10 -3.28
CA CYS A 102 2.74 2.07 -2.50
C CYS A 102 3.34 3.47 -2.25
N GLY A 103 2.61 4.30 -1.51
CA GLY A 103 3.11 5.61 -1.09
C GLY A 103 4.05 5.51 0.11
N TYR A 104 5.06 6.39 0.21
CA TYR A 104 6.01 6.40 1.33
C TYR A 104 6.49 7.81 1.65
N PHE A 105 6.74 8.12 2.93
CA PHE A 105 7.33 9.39 3.37
C PHE A 105 8.85 9.34 3.31
N PHE A 106 9.50 10.49 3.06
CA PHE A 106 10.94 10.63 3.12
C PHE A 106 11.37 12.07 3.44
N ASP A 107 12.70 12.32 3.53
CA ASP A 107 13.29 13.63 3.80
C ASP A 107 12.72 14.28 5.09
N GLY A 108 12.66 13.50 6.19
CA GLY A 108 12.09 13.98 7.46
C GLY A 108 10.62 14.34 7.33
N ASP A 109 9.87 13.53 6.56
CA ASP A 109 8.42 13.67 6.31
C ASP A 109 8.01 14.93 5.54
N ARG A 110 8.98 15.62 4.92
CA ARG A 110 8.75 16.79 4.07
C ARG A 110 8.39 16.43 2.63
N ARG A 111 8.67 15.20 2.23
CA ARG A 111 8.42 14.67 0.89
C ARG A 111 7.73 13.32 0.98
N ILE A 112 7.06 12.95 -0.11
CA ILE A 112 6.50 11.62 -0.35
C ILE A 112 6.95 11.11 -1.71
N PHE A 113 6.97 9.79 -1.89
CA PHE A 113 6.97 9.16 -3.20
C PHE A 113 5.86 8.12 -3.29
N PHE A 114 5.41 7.81 -4.50
CA PHE A 114 4.41 6.78 -4.80
C PHE A 114 4.54 6.33 -6.25
N ALA A 115 3.99 5.17 -6.55
CA ALA A 115 3.89 4.70 -7.92
C ALA A 115 2.57 5.12 -8.57
N SER A 116 2.59 5.48 -9.86
CA SER A 116 1.39 5.90 -10.59
C SER A 116 1.46 5.58 -12.09
N THR A 117 0.30 5.27 -12.68
CA THR A 117 0.15 5.02 -14.13
C THR A 117 -0.18 6.26 -14.94
N HIS A 118 -0.44 7.42 -14.32
CA HIS A 118 -1.05 8.60 -14.98
C HIS A 118 -0.28 9.17 -16.17
N ALA A 119 1.05 8.91 -16.27
CA ALA A 119 1.82 9.32 -17.43
C ALA A 119 1.69 8.33 -18.62
N ALA A 120 1.33 7.07 -18.35
CA ALA A 120 1.05 6.10 -19.39
C ALA A 120 -0.41 6.20 -19.88
N ASP A 121 -1.35 6.32 -18.93
CA ASP A 121 -2.78 6.55 -19.19
C ASP A 121 -3.40 7.27 -17.99
N THR A 122 -4.22 8.28 -18.27
CA THR A 122 -4.99 8.99 -17.24
C THR A 122 -6.26 8.25 -16.82
N ALA A 123 -6.70 7.27 -17.61
CA ALA A 123 -7.82 6.41 -17.28
C ALA A 123 -7.46 5.38 -16.20
N CYS A 124 -8.47 4.87 -15.53
CA CYS A 124 -8.32 3.73 -14.63
C CYS A 124 -8.07 2.46 -15.43
N PRO A 125 -6.96 1.73 -15.23
CA PRO A 125 -6.72 0.47 -15.90
C PRO A 125 -7.87 -0.52 -15.65
N PRO A 126 -8.25 -1.34 -16.63
CA PRO A 126 -9.28 -2.37 -16.44
C PRO A 126 -8.79 -3.41 -15.41
N LYS A 127 -9.70 -3.89 -14.56
CA LYS A 127 -9.41 -5.05 -13.70
C LYS A 127 -9.14 -6.27 -14.57
N PRO A 128 -8.21 -7.18 -14.18
CA PRO A 128 -8.01 -8.44 -14.89
C PRO A 128 -9.31 -9.22 -15.07
N ASP A 129 -9.43 -10.00 -16.17
CA ASP A 129 -10.57 -10.86 -16.44
C ASP A 129 -10.76 -11.89 -15.32
N PRO A 130 -11.91 -11.94 -14.62
CA PRO A 130 -12.18 -12.89 -13.54
C PRO A 130 -12.07 -14.36 -13.94
N SER A 131 -12.28 -14.69 -15.24
CA SER A 131 -12.12 -16.06 -15.75
C SER A 131 -10.70 -16.61 -15.61
N ARG A 132 -9.71 -15.71 -15.47
CA ARG A 132 -8.30 -16.06 -15.20
C ARG A 132 -8.04 -16.52 -13.78
N GLY A 133 -9.05 -16.46 -12.89
CA GLY A 133 -8.89 -16.64 -11.45
C GLY A 133 -8.17 -15.44 -10.81
N TYR A 134 -7.58 -15.65 -9.63
CA TYR A 134 -6.89 -14.57 -8.93
C TYR A 134 -5.53 -14.28 -9.56
N VAL A 135 -5.44 -13.13 -10.21
CA VAL A 135 -4.20 -12.59 -10.82
C VAL A 135 -4.09 -11.09 -10.53
N TRP A 136 -2.86 -10.59 -10.47
CA TRP A 136 -2.56 -9.15 -10.40
C TRP A 136 -2.22 -8.62 -11.78
N GLY A 137 -2.72 -7.42 -12.10
CA GLY A 137 -2.32 -6.67 -13.28
C GLY A 137 -1.00 -5.94 -13.03
N LEU A 138 -0.10 -6.01 -14.00
CA LEU A 138 1.18 -5.32 -13.98
C LEU A 138 1.10 -4.07 -14.88
N ASP A 139 0.34 -3.10 -14.40
CA ASP A 139 0.16 -1.84 -15.10
C ASP A 139 1.48 -1.05 -15.19
N PRO A 140 1.69 -0.20 -16.21
CA PRO A 140 2.93 0.54 -16.39
C PRO A 140 3.01 1.72 -15.41
N TYR A 141 3.32 1.41 -14.15
CA TYR A 141 3.59 2.40 -13.14
C TYR A 141 4.98 3.00 -13.32
N ASP A 142 5.12 4.25 -12.87
CA ASP A 142 6.40 4.89 -12.58
C ASP A 142 6.39 5.49 -11.18
N ILE A 143 7.57 5.66 -10.60
CA ILE A 143 7.74 6.26 -9.27
C ILE A 143 7.78 7.78 -9.43
N TYR A 144 7.02 8.47 -8.61
CA TYR A 144 6.94 9.92 -8.52
C TYR A 144 7.29 10.39 -7.12
N VAL A 145 7.86 11.58 -7.00
CA VAL A 145 8.04 12.31 -5.74
C VAL A 145 7.18 13.56 -5.72
N ALA A 146 6.68 13.92 -4.55
CA ALA A 146 5.87 15.13 -4.33
C ALA A 146 6.07 15.66 -2.91
N ASN A 147 5.47 16.81 -2.62
CA ASN A 147 5.25 17.28 -1.26
C ASN A 147 4.05 16.53 -0.64
N PRO A 148 3.91 16.47 0.71
CA PRO A 148 2.80 15.78 1.36
C PRO A 148 1.41 16.41 1.11
N ASP A 149 1.35 17.59 0.49
CA ASP A 149 0.11 18.22 0.00
C ASP A 149 -0.19 17.90 -1.47
N GLY A 150 0.66 17.06 -2.12
CA GLY A 150 0.56 16.67 -3.53
C GLY A 150 1.21 17.65 -4.52
N SER A 151 1.68 18.80 -4.06
CA SER A 151 2.39 19.78 -4.92
C SER A 151 3.81 19.31 -5.27
N GLY A 152 4.44 19.98 -6.24
CA GLY A 152 5.83 19.70 -6.61
C GLY A 152 6.06 18.29 -7.17
N LEU A 153 5.04 17.70 -7.81
CA LEU A 153 5.11 16.37 -8.41
C LEU A 153 6.21 16.28 -9.47
N ARG A 154 7.09 15.28 -9.35
CA ARG A 154 8.16 15.00 -10.30
C ARG A 154 8.32 13.49 -10.50
N ARG A 155 8.41 13.06 -11.75
CA ARG A 155 8.65 11.67 -12.13
C ARG A 155 10.11 11.30 -11.87
N LEU A 156 10.35 10.13 -11.21
CA LEU A 156 11.69 9.58 -10.98
C LEU A 156 12.07 8.53 -12.00
N THR A 157 11.13 7.65 -12.40
CA THR A 157 11.36 6.57 -13.35
C THR A 157 10.58 6.80 -14.63
N ASN A 158 11.06 6.25 -15.75
CA ASN A 158 10.40 6.30 -17.06
C ASN A 158 10.75 5.02 -17.85
N PHE A 159 10.35 3.86 -17.31
CA PHE A 159 10.70 2.58 -17.95
C PHE A 159 9.58 2.05 -18.87
N GLY A 160 8.34 2.58 -18.77
CA GLY A 160 7.20 2.18 -19.57
C GLY A 160 6.64 0.78 -19.23
N VAL A 161 7.04 0.24 -18.10
CA VAL A 161 6.65 -1.09 -17.57
C VAL A 161 6.27 -0.98 -16.11
N TYR A 162 5.76 -2.06 -15.52
CA TYR A 162 5.50 -2.11 -14.08
C TYR A 162 6.74 -1.71 -13.29
N THR A 163 6.64 -0.64 -12.51
CA THR A 163 7.69 -0.11 -11.63
C THR A 163 7.02 0.48 -10.39
N ALA A 164 6.96 -0.29 -9.31
CA ALA A 164 6.18 0.02 -8.13
C ALA A 164 6.80 -0.59 -6.86
N GLU A 165 6.04 -0.62 -5.76
CA GLU A 165 6.40 -1.24 -4.48
C GLU A 165 7.68 -0.63 -3.88
N GLY A 166 7.85 0.69 -4.07
CA GLY A 166 9.01 1.40 -3.55
C GLY A 166 8.95 1.59 -2.05
N THR A 167 10.06 1.31 -1.35
CA THR A 167 10.27 1.61 0.07
C THR A 167 11.64 2.24 0.31
N LEU A 168 11.82 2.86 1.46
CA LEU A 168 13.00 3.69 1.74
C LEU A 168 13.95 2.99 2.71
N SER A 169 15.26 3.12 2.47
CA SER A 169 16.29 2.72 3.43
C SER A 169 16.21 3.56 4.72
N PRO A 170 16.61 3.00 5.89
CA PRO A 170 16.55 3.72 7.17
C PRO A 170 17.35 5.03 7.19
N ASP A 171 18.42 5.14 6.40
CA ASP A 171 19.22 6.35 6.24
C ASP A 171 18.55 7.42 5.35
N GLY A 172 17.44 7.06 4.66
CA GLY A 172 16.65 7.96 3.83
C GLY A 172 17.24 8.28 2.45
N HIS A 173 18.25 7.54 1.98
CA HIS A 173 18.97 7.86 0.75
C HIS A 173 18.70 6.92 -0.42
N THR A 174 18.17 5.71 -0.17
CA THR A 174 17.98 4.67 -1.18
C THR A 174 16.53 4.21 -1.22
N ILE A 175 15.95 4.15 -2.41
CA ILE A 175 14.67 3.48 -2.67
C ILE A 175 14.99 2.06 -3.15
N VAL A 176 14.37 1.04 -2.55
CA VAL A 176 14.28 -0.31 -3.09
C VAL A 176 12.89 -0.49 -3.67
N PHE A 177 12.75 -1.16 -4.83
CA PHE A 177 11.47 -1.26 -5.55
C PHE A 177 11.45 -2.47 -6.48
N THR A 178 10.27 -2.82 -6.99
CA THR A 178 10.05 -3.89 -7.96
C THR A 178 9.88 -3.32 -9.35
N SER A 179 10.48 -3.93 -10.39
CA SER A 179 10.27 -3.52 -11.78
C SER A 179 10.40 -4.67 -12.78
N LEU A 180 9.64 -4.56 -13.89
CA LEU A 180 9.76 -5.38 -15.10
C LEU A 180 10.80 -4.86 -16.10
N LYS A 181 11.65 -3.92 -15.71
CA LYS A 181 12.56 -3.18 -16.60
C LYS A 181 13.42 -4.11 -17.48
N ASP A 182 13.90 -5.19 -16.94
CA ASP A 182 14.78 -6.14 -17.65
C ASP A 182 14.05 -7.44 -18.05
N GLY A 183 12.70 -7.41 -18.10
CA GLY A 183 11.87 -8.48 -18.67
C GLY A 183 11.35 -9.51 -17.66
N ASP A 184 11.74 -9.43 -16.39
CA ASP A 184 11.21 -10.21 -15.29
C ASP A 184 10.86 -9.29 -14.10
N LEU A 185 10.10 -9.80 -13.11
CA LEU A 185 9.80 -9.04 -11.88
C LEU A 185 10.97 -9.19 -10.93
N ASP A 186 11.79 -8.15 -10.89
CA ASP A 186 13.00 -8.10 -10.10
C ASP A 186 13.03 -6.93 -9.13
N ILE A 187 13.88 -7.05 -8.12
CA ILE A 187 14.14 -6.00 -7.15
C ILE A 187 15.30 -5.13 -7.62
N TYR A 188 15.08 -3.83 -7.55
CA TYR A 188 16.05 -2.79 -7.90
C TYR A 188 16.24 -1.84 -6.73
N THR A 189 17.40 -1.17 -6.72
CA THR A 189 17.65 0.01 -5.88
C THR A 189 18.01 1.20 -6.74
N MET A 190 17.70 2.40 -6.25
CA MET A 190 18.19 3.67 -6.80
C MET A 190 18.32 4.69 -5.67
N ARG A 191 19.10 5.74 -5.87
CA ARG A 191 19.09 6.88 -4.95
C ARG A 191 17.76 7.62 -5.04
N ILE A 192 17.44 8.38 -4.00
CA ILE A 192 16.18 9.14 -3.91
C ILE A 192 16.04 10.23 -5.00
N ASP A 193 17.11 10.59 -5.68
CA ASP A 193 17.11 11.49 -6.84
C ASP A 193 16.87 10.77 -8.18
N GLY A 194 16.79 9.41 -8.17
CA GLY A 194 16.64 8.54 -9.34
C GLY A 194 17.95 8.05 -9.93
N SER A 195 19.10 8.48 -9.40
CA SER A 195 20.43 8.02 -9.86
C SER A 195 20.84 6.68 -9.27
N ASN A 196 21.95 6.11 -9.76
CA ASN A 196 22.56 4.87 -9.27
C ASN A 196 21.62 3.67 -9.27
N LEU A 197 20.87 3.49 -10.37
CA LEU A 197 19.99 2.33 -10.57
C LEU A 197 20.80 1.03 -10.57
N LYS A 198 20.41 0.06 -9.73
CA LYS A 198 21.05 -1.25 -9.62
C LYS A 198 19.96 -2.34 -9.51
N ARG A 199 20.07 -3.41 -10.30
CA ARG A 199 19.28 -4.64 -10.16
C ARG A 199 19.92 -5.54 -9.11
N LEU A 200 19.11 -6.12 -8.19
CA LEU A 200 19.56 -6.97 -7.09
C LEU A 200 19.23 -8.44 -7.29
N THR A 201 18.13 -8.76 -7.98
CA THR A 201 17.70 -10.16 -8.22
C THR A 201 17.78 -10.50 -9.71
N PHE A 202 18.07 -11.78 -10.02
CA PHE A 202 18.35 -12.23 -11.38
C PHE A 202 17.80 -13.63 -11.67
N GLN A 203 17.28 -14.31 -10.65
CA GLN A 203 16.73 -15.65 -10.83
C GLN A 203 15.37 -15.55 -11.54
N PRO A 204 15.10 -16.37 -12.58
CA PRO A 204 13.81 -16.32 -13.28
C PRO A 204 12.65 -16.58 -12.32
N GLY A 205 11.68 -15.65 -12.29
CA GLY A 205 10.53 -15.74 -11.42
C GLY A 205 10.05 -14.38 -10.93
N TYR A 206 9.33 -14.39 -9.85
CA TYR A 206 8.79 -13.20 -9.20
C TYR A 206 9.63 -12.84 -8.00
N ASP A 207 10.15 -11.63 -7.95
CA ASP A 207 10.74 -10.99 -6.78
C ASP A 207 10.09 -9.62 -6.58
N GLY A 208 9.48 -9.35 -5.41
CA GLY A 208 8.79 -8.08 -5.20
C GLY A 208 8.41 -7.76 -3.76
N GLY A 209 7.86 -6.56 -3.57
CA GLY A 209 7.44 -6.00 -2.28
C GLY A 209 8.58 -5.90 -1.27
N PRO A 210 9.73 -5.30 -1.64
CA PRO A 210 10.90 -5.27 -0.78
C PRO A 210 10.82 -4.22 0.31
N PHE A 211 11.34 -4.56 1.51
CA PHE A 211 11.52 -3.64 2.63
C PHE A 211 12.90 -3.80 3.25
N PHE A 212 13.53 -2.70 3.62
CA PHE A 212 14.77 -2.73 4.39
C PHE A 212 14.55 -3.19 5.84
N SER A 213 15.54 -3.85 6.42
CA SER A 213 15.61 -4.05 7.87
C SER A 213 15.86 -2.71 8.58
N PRO A 214 15.50 -2.57 9.88
CA PRO A 214 15.69 -1.32 10.63
C PRO A 214 17.14 -0.86 10.71
N ASP A 215 18.11 -1.79 10.69
CA ASP A 215 19.54 -1.50 10.68
C ASP A 215 20.11 -1.23 9.27
N GLY A 216 19.28 -1.38 8.22
CA GLY A 216 19.67 -1.14 6.83
C GLY A 216 20.60 -2.19 6.23
N THR A 217 20.80 -3.34 6.88
CA THR A 217 21.73 -4.38 6.40
C THR A 217 21.08 -5.44 5.53
N LYS A 218 19.77 -5.64 5.66
CA LYS A 218 18.99 -6.66 4.94
C LYS A 218 17.81 -6.03 4.19
N ILE A 219 17.29 -6.80 3.22
CA ILE A 219 16.03 -6.57 2.53
C ILE A 219 15.19 -7.83 2.68
N VAL A 220 13.96 -7.70 3.19
CA VAL A 220 12.94 -8.74 3.17
C VAL A 220 12.03 -8.50 1.96
N TYR A 221 11.61 -9.58 1.29
CA TYR A 221 10.78 -9.52 0.10
C TYR A 221 9.98 -10.81 -0.07
N ARG A 222 9.01 -10.81 -0.97
CA ARG A 222 8.33 -12.04 -1.38
C ARG A 222 8.86 -12.50 -2.73
N ALA A 223 9.02 -13.82 -2.89
CA ALA A 223 9.50 -14.39 -4.13
C ALA A 223 8.88 -15.75 -4.47
N TRP A 224 8.89 -16.05 -5.75
CA TRP A 224 8.58 -17.36 -6.31
C TRP A 224 9.44 -17.63 -7.55
N HIS A 225 10.27 -18.63 -7.46
CA HIS A 225 11.19 -19.05 -8.54
C HIS A 225 10.72 -20.38 -9.14
N PRO A 226 9.77 -20.35 -10.11
CA PRO A 226 9.27 -21.55 -10.75
C PRO A 226 10.31 -22.19 -11.67
N ALA A 227 10.18 -23.51 -11.85
CA ALA A 227 10.97 -24.28 -12.81
C ALA A 227 10.05 -24.94 -13.86
N ASP A 228 10.63 -25.47 -14.93
CA ASP A 228 9.97 -26.29 -15.94
C ASP A 228 8.68 -25.68 -16.53
N THR A 229 7.61 -26.45 -16.48
CA THR A 229 6.27 -26.02 -16.98
C THR A 229 5.69 -24.86 -16.19
N ALA A 230 6.01 -24.75 -14.89
CA ALA A 230 5.58 -23.63 -14.06
C ALA A 230 6.23 -22.32 -14.49
N LEU A 231 7.52 -22.34 -14.88
CA LEU A 231 8.21 -21.17 -15.43
C LEU A 231 7.61 -20.75 -16.78
N THR A 232 7.27 -21.72 -17.62
CA THR A 232 6.59 -21.45 -18.91
C THR A 232 5.25 -20.76 -18.68
N SER A 233 4.45 -21.24 -17.73
CA SER A 233 3.15 -20.65 -17.36
C SER A 233 3.30 -19.26 -16.77
N TYR A 234 4.30 -19.04 -15.93
CA TYR A 234 4.62 -17.72 -15.36
C TYR A 234 4.96 -16.72 -16.47
N ARG A 235 5.87 -17.08 -17.39
CA ARG A 235 6.27 -16.23 -18.52
C ARG A 235 5.11 -15.91 -19.46
N GLU A 236 4.16 -16.84 -19.63
CA GLU A 236 2.95 -16.60 -20.45
C GLU A 236 2.04 -15.58 -19.80
N LEU A 237 1.83 -15.62 -18.47
CA LEU A 237 1.10 -14.59 -17.74
C LEU A 237 1.84 -13.24 -17.83
N LEU A 238 3.15 -13.24 -17.69
CA LEU A 238 3.96 -12.01 -17.71
C LEU A 238 3.87 -11.28 -19.07
N ARG A 239 3.83 -12.02 -20.20
CA ARG A 239 3.57 -11.42 -21.54
C ARG A 239 2.20 -10.74 -21.63
N GLN A 240 1.24 -11.19 -20.84
CA GLN A 240 -0.09 -10.61 -20.72
C GLN A 240 -0.16 -9.50 -19.65
N ARG A 241 0.99 -9.11 -19.07
CA ARG A 241 1.10 -8.18 -17.93
C ARG A 241 0.29 -8.64 -16.72
N LEU A 242 0.34 -9.92 -16.42
CA LEU A 242 -0.33 -10.55 -15.29
C LEU A 242 0.67 -11.37 -14.48
N VAL A 243 0.40 -11.51 -13.18
CA VAL A 243 1.09 -12.46 -12.30
C VAL A 243 0.08 -13.14 -11.38
N ARG A 244 0.36 -14.41 -11.03
CA ARG A 244 -0.47 -15.19 -10.10
C ARG A 244 0.22 -15.29 -8.74
N PRO A 245 -0.31 -14.62 -7.70
CA PRO A 245 0.37 -14.52 -6.40
C PRO A 245 0.00 -15.68 -5.44
N ASN A 246 0.01 -16.91 -5.91
CA ASN A 246 -0.49 -18.05 -5.12
C ASN A 246 0.59 -19.06 -4.64
N ARG A 247 1.87 -18.72 -4.82
CA ARG A 247 3.01 -19.56 -4.41
C ARG A 247 4.21 -18.73 -3.99
N MET A 248 3.94 -17.56 -3.41
CA MET A 248 5.00 -16.67 -2.95
C MET A 248 5.41 -17.04 -1.55
N GLU A 249 6.71 -17.03 -1.30
CA GLU A 249 7.32 -17.23 0.01
C GLU A 249 8.08 -15.98 0.44
N ILE A 250 8.36 -15.85 1.72
CA ILE A 250 9.15 -14.74 2.25
C ILE A 250 10.63 -15.09 2.13
N TRP A 251 11.40 -14.14 1.63
CA TRP A 251 12.84 -14.23 1.42
C TRP A 251 13.57 -13.06 2.06
N VAL A 252 14.84 -13.25 2.33
CA VAL A 252 15.74 -12.21 2.82
C VAL A 252 17.02 -12.21 2.00
N MET A 253 17.62 -11.04 1.81
CA MET A 253 18.94 -10.86 1.19
C MET A 253 19.72 -9.73 1.89
N ASN A 254 21.02 -9.63 1.63
CA ASN A 254 21.79 -8.44 1.95
C ASN A 254 21.38 -7.26 1.05
N THR A 255 21.62 -6.03 1.49
CA THR A 255 21.24 -4.82 0.73
C THR A 255 22.03 -4.66 -0.58
N ASP A 256 23.11 -5.39 -0.77
CA ASP A 256 23.87 -5.45 -2.03
C ASP A 256 23.32 -6.49 -3.03
N GLY A 257 22.31 -7.30 -2.63
CA GLY A 257 21.70 -8.39 -3.40
C GLY A 257 22.33 -9.75 -3.17
N SER A 258 23.34 -9.86 -2.31
CA SER A 258 23.97 -11.15 -1.96
C SER A 258 23.18 -11.89 -0.88
N ASP A 259 23.52 -13.17 -0.62
CA ASP A 259 22.96 -14.00 0.46
C ASP A 259 21.42 -14.11 0.40
N GLN A 260 20.89 -14.35 -0.81
CA GLN A 260 19.44 -14.54 -1.00
C GLN A 260 19.02 -15.91 -0.49
N HIS A 261 18.08 -15.94 0.47
CA HIS A 261 17.56 -17.19 1.01
C HIS A 261 16.10 -17.10 1.43
N GLN A 262 15.42 -18.23 1.33
CA GLN A 262 14.01 -18.39 1.65
C GLN A 262 13.83 -18.54 3.17
N ILE A 263 12.87 -17.78 3.74
CA ILE A 263 12.54 -17.80 5.18
C ILE A 263 11.34 -18.72 5.43
N THR A 264 10.32 -18.69 4.57
CA THR A 264 9.09 -19.48 4.73
C THR A 264 8.99 -20.56 3.66
N ASN A 265 8.31 -21.66 4.00
CA ASN A 265 7.93 -22.72 3.04
C ASN A 265 6.52 -23.20 3.43
N LEU A 266 5.57 -22.29 3.36
CA LEU A 266 4.20 -22.50 3.84
C LEU A 266 3.23 -22.90 2.72
N GLY A 267 3.58 -22.57 1.47
CA GLY A 267 2.64 -22.62 0.37
C GLY A 267 1.60 -21.49 0.44
N GLY A 268 0.69 -21.46 -0.51
CA GLY A 268 -0.29 -20.37 -0.59
C GLY A 268 0.32 -19.06 -1.09
N ALA A 269 -0.22 -17.94 -0.63
CA ALA A 269 0.27 -16.60 -0.92
C ALA A 269 0.78 -15.97 0.36
N ASN A 270 2.08 -15.70 0.43
CA ASN A 270 2.74 -15.01 1.54
C ASN A 270 3.26 -13.69 0.99
N PHE A 271 2.82 -12.55 1.54
CA PHE A 271 3.18 -11.23 1.00
C PHE A 271 3.20 -10.13 2.06
N ALA A 272 3.59 -8.92 1.64
CA ALA A 272 3.73 -7.74 2.48
C ALA A 272 4.59 -7.99 3.73
N PRO A 273 5.80 -8.57 3.60
CA PRO A 273 6.67 -8.79 4.74
C PRO A 273 7.24 -7.46 5.23
N TYR A 274 7.36 -7.33 6.55
CA TYR A 274 7.96 -6.18 7.19
C TYR A 274 8.72 -6.60 8.46
N PHE A 275 9.92 -6.06 8.70
CA PHE A 275 10.63 -6.32 9.95
C PHE A 275 9.96 -5.64 11.13
N THR A 276 9.94 -6.28 12.29
CA THR A 276 9.66 -5.59 13.55
C THR A 276 10.68 -4.47 13.77
N PRO A 277 10.33 -3.37 14.47
CA PRO A 277 11.23 -2.24 14.66
C PRO A 277 12.55 -2.59 15.37
N ASP A 278 12.57 -3.66 16.14
CA ASP A 278 13.79 -4.21 16.77
C ASP A 278 14.59 -5.17 15.87
N GLY A 279 14.08 -5.43 14.63
CA GLY A 279 14.69 -6.31 13.65
C GLY A 279 14.68 -7.81 13.98
N ARG A 280 14.01 -8.21 15.07
CA ARG A 280 14.08 -9.61 15.58
C ARG A 280 13.11 -10.55 14.89
N LYS A 281 12.00 -10.03 14.36
CA LYS A 281 10.98 -10.82 13.66
C LYS A 281 10.58 -10.14 12.34
N ILE A 282 9.91 -10.90 11.50
CA ILE A 282 9.26 -10.46 10.27
C ILE A 282 7.77 -10.70 10.44
N ILE A 283 6.94 -9.65 10.27
CA ILE A 283 5.50 -9.77 10.15
C ILE A 283 5.13 -9.85 8.67
N PHE A 284 4.13 -10.66 8.30
CA PHE A 284 3.68 -10.81 6.90
C PHE A 284 2.23 -11.28 6.85
N SER A 285 1.63 -11.17 5.68
CA SER A 285 0.26 -11.63 5.41
C SER A 285 0.30 -12.98 4.72
N SER A 286 -0.56 -13.93 5.14
CA SER A 286 -0.60 -15.28 4.56
C SER A 286 -1.97 -15.92 4.60
N ASN A 287 -2.31 -16.66 3.54
CA ASN A 287 -3.47 -17.55 3.50
C ASN A 287 -3.07 -19.04 3.52
N TYR A 288 -1.87 -19.39 4.03
CA TYR A 288 -1.34 -20.75 3.95
C TYR A 288 -2.23 -21.81 4.58
N LYS A 289 -3.02 -21.45 5.59
CA LYS A 289 -4.00 -22.38 6.21
C LYS A 289 -5.15 -22.75 5.28
N ASN A 290 -5.51 -21.85 4.35
CA ASN A 290 -6.52 -22.07 3.32
C ASN A 290 -6.10 -21.38 2.00
N PRO A 291 -5.16 -21.96 1.22
CA PRO A 291 -4.59 -21.32 0.04
C PRO A 291 -5.57 -21.00 -1.10
N ARG A 292 -6.81 -21.49 -1.01
CA ARG A 292 -7.87 -21.21 -1.99
C ARG A 292 -8.80 -20.08 -1.57
N SER A 293 -8.74 -19.65 -0.31
CA SER A 293 -9.55 -18.54 0.20
C SER A 293 -8.88 -17.19 0.00
N ARG A 294 -9.66 -16.14 0.24
CA ARG A 294 -9.17 -14.76 0.42
C ARG A 294 -9.00 -14.40 1.89
N ASP A 295 -9.09 -15.39 2.75
CA ASP A 295 -8.89 -15.30 4.18
C ASP A 295 -7.38 -15.28 4.47
N PHE A 296 -6.86 -14.10 4.62
CA PHE A 296 -5.46 -13.83 4.95
C PHE A 296 -5.36 -13.38 6.38
N GLU A 297 -4.35 -13.88 7.06
CA GLU A 297 -4.04 -13.50 8.42
C GLU A 297 -2.61 -12.95 8.51
N LEU A 298 -2.33 -12.19 9.56
CA LEU A 298 -0.99 -11.75 9.88
C LEU A 298 -0.24 -12.81 10.66
N TYR A 299 1.03 -13.00 10.31
CA TYR A 299 1.94 -13.94 10.97
C TYR A 299 3.25 -13.25 11.32
N LEU A 300 3.88 -13.71 12.38
CA LEU A 300 5.27 -13.41 12.75
C LEU A 300 6.14 -14.63 12.50
N VAL A 301 7.39 -14.41 12.09
CA VAL A 301 8.41 -15.43 11.93
C VAL A 301 9.78 -14.84 12.27
N ASN A 302 10.71 -15.65 12.81
CA ASN A 302 12.08 -15.23 12.99
C ASN A 302 12.80 -15.16 11.63
N PRO A 303 13.86 -14.34 11.45
CA PRO A 303 14.62 -14.28 10.21
C PRO A 303 15.31 -15.58 9.79
N ASP A 304 15.41 -16.58 10.67
CA ASP A 304 15.89 -17.93 10.37
C ASP A 304 14.77 -18.90 9.96
N GLY A 305 13.52 -18.43 9.86
CA GLY A 305 12.34 -19.23 9.51
C GLY A 305 11.69 -19.97 10.68
N SER A 306 12.26 -19.91 11.88
CA SER A 306 11.68 -20.53 13.08
C SER A 306 10.62 -19.64 13.73
N GLY A 307 9.87 -20.16 14.69
CA GLY A 307 8.99 -19.38 15.56
C GLY A 307 7.78 -18.77 14.83
N LEU A 308 7.23 -19.46 13.81
CA LEU A 308 6.00 -19.03 13.13
C LEU A 308 4.84 -18.89 14.13
N GLU A 309 4.21 -17.73 14.16
CA GLU A 309 3.15 -17.37 15.08
C GLU A 309 2.05 -16.60 14.35
N GLN A 310 0.78 -16.99 14.56
CA GLN A 310 -0.37 -16.26 14.03
C GLN A 310 -0.70 -15.06 14.93
N VAL A 311 -0.91 -13.90 14.33
CA VAL A 311 -1.17 -12.62 15.03
C VAL A 311 -2.66 -12.27 14.99
N THR A 312 -3.30 -12.39 13.83
CA THR A 312 -4.74 -12.11 13.65
C THR A 312 -5.52 -13.40 13.48
N HIS A 313 -6.83 -13.37 13.84
CA HIS A 313 -7.71 -14.54 13.86
C HIS A 313 -9.11 -14.22 13.31
N HIS A 314 -9.24 -13.20 12.48
CA HIS A 314 -10.50 -12.79 11.91
C HIS A 314 -10.80 -13.58 10.63
N ALA A 315 -12.08 -13.90 10.39
CA ALA A 315 -12.50 -14.72 9.23
C ALA A 315 -12.51 -13.96 7.88
N GLU A 316 -12.08 -12.69 7.88
CA GLU A 316 -11.96 -11.86 6.70
C GLU A 316 -10.47 -11.52 6.46
N PHE A 317 -10.18 -10.85 5.35
CA PHE A 317 -8.83 -10.46 5.00
C PHE A 317 -8.17 -9.58 6.06
N ASP A 318 -6.98 -9.94 6.52
CA ASP A 318 -6.04 -9.12 7.27
C ASP A 318 -4.70 -9.07 6.51
N GLY A 319 -4.22 -7.88 6.15
CA GLY A 319 -3.00 -7.76 5.35
C GLY A 319 -2.33 -6.40 5.39
N PHE A 320 -1.15 -6.33 4.77
CA PHE A 320 -0.32 -5.12 4.68
C PHE A 320 0.04 -4.51 6.04
N PRO A 321 0.65 -5.30 6.95
CA PRO A 321 1.00 -4.83 8.28
C PRO A 321 2.18 -3.87 8.23
N MET A 322 2.14 -2.81 9.03
CA MET A 322 3.22 -1.86 9.20
C MET A 322 3.31 -1.40 10.66
N PHE A 323 4.48 -1.50 11.25
CA PHE A 323 4.75 -0.95 12.58
C PHE A 323 4.97 0.55 12.54
N SER A 324 4.56 1.25 13.61
CA SER A 324 5.01 2.61 13.86
C SER A 324 6.52 2.64 14.12
N PRO A 325 7.23 3.75 13.85
CA PRO A 325 8.68 3.83 14.06
C PRO A 325 9.13 3.54 15.49
N ASP A 326 8.29 3.81 16.47
CA ASP A 326 8.55 3.52 17.89
C ASP A 326 8.17 2.09 18.32
N GLY A 327 7.59 1.29 17.41
CA GLY A 327 7.16 -0.08 17.66
C GLY A 327 5.94 -0.23 18.56
N THR A 328 5.28 0.87 18.95
CA THR A 328 4.15 0.82 19.88
C THR A 328 2.80 0.58 19.20
N LYS A 329 2.75 0.66 17.88
CA LYS A 329 1.51 0.51 17.10
C LYS A 329 1.73 -0.37 15.86
N LEU A 330 0.66 -1.04 15.45
CA LEU A 330 0.56 -1.73 14.16
C LEU A 330 -0.62 -1.15 13.39
N VAL A 331 -0.42 -0.77 12.12
CA VAL A 331 -1.50 -0.49 11.17
C VAL A 331 -1.58 -1.63 10.16
N TRP A 332 -2.80 -2.02 9.77
CA TRP A 332 -3.05 -3.03 8.73
C TRP A 332 -4.37 -2.77 8.03
N ALA A 333 -4.57 -3.40 6.88
CA ALA A 333 -5.83 -3.42 6.16
C ALA A 333 -6.63 -4.66 6.56
N SER A 334 -7.92 -4.49 6.87
CA SER A 334 -8.79 -5.57 7.34
C SER A 334 -10.20 -5.49 6.76
N GLY A 335 -10.80 -6.67 6.51
CA GLY A 335 -12.21 -6.82 6.19
C GLY A 335 -13.12 -6.74 7.42
N ARG A 336 -12.57 -6.79 8.65
CA ARG A 336 -13.35 -6.74 9.89
C ARG A 336 -14.22 -5.50 9.97
N SER A 337 -15.45 -5.64 10.47
CA SER A 337 -16.42 -4.54 10.58
C SER A 337 -16.74 -3.84 9.25
N SER A 338 -16.39 -4.44 8.11
CA SER A 338 -16.61 -3.90 6.77
C SER A 338 -17.82 -4.56 6.12
N ARG A 339 -18.39 -3.87 5.11
CA ARG A 339 -19.38 -4.50 4.21
C ARG A 339 -18.65 -5.34 3.17
N GLU A 340 -19.37 -6.28 2.56
CA GLU A 340 -18.81 -7.07 1.46
C GLU A 340 -18.17 -6.17 0.40
N GLY A 341 -16.93 -6.46 0.04
CA GLY A 341 -16.13 -5.70 -0.93
C GLY A 341 -15.47 -4.43 -0.38
N GLU A 342 -15.61 -4.11 0.89
CA GLU A 342 -14.87 -3.05 1.56
C GLU A 342 -13.61 -3.58 2.24
N LEU A 343 -12.58 -2.77 2.26
CA LEU A 343 -11.34 -3.01 3.01
C LEU A 343 -10.99 -1.72 3.76
N ASN A 344 -10.77 -1.81 5.07
CA ASN A 344 -10.52 -0.65 5.89
C ASN A 344 -9.21 -0.75 6.65
N LEU A 345 -8.65 0.41 7.02
CA LEU A 345 -7.44 0.50 7.82
C LEU A 345 -7.78 0.46 9.30
N PHE A 346 -7.04 -0.37 10.03
CA PHE A 346 -7.10 -0.52 11.46
C PHE A 346 -5.75 -0.22 12.08
N LEU A 347 -5.77 0.31 13.30
CA LEU A 347 -4.60 0.64 14.09
C LEU A 347 -4.74 0.00 15.47
N ALA A 348 -3.79 -0.83 15.86
CA ALA A 348 -3.72 -1.40 17.20
C ALA A 348 -2.59 -0.79 18.02
N ASP A 349 -2.80 -0.67 19.33
CA ASP A 349 -1.70 -0.51 20.27
C ASP A 349 -1.04 -1.89 20.45
N TRP A 350 0.27 -1.98 20.09
CA TRP A 350 1.00 -3.24 20.00
C TRP A 350 1.58 -3.68 21.33
N GLN A 351 1.41 -4.96 21.64
CA GLN A 351 2.05 -5.67 22.76
C GLN A 351 2.98 -6.75 22.18
N PRO A 352 4.29 -6.72 22.49
CA PRO A 352 5.26 -7.68 21.96
C PRO A 352 5.01 -9.14 22.33
#